data_ecc078ea61fc3648d16510441836eecf
#
_entry.id   ecc078ea61fc3648d16510441836eecf
#
_cell.length_a   1.000
_cell.length_b   1.000
_cell.length_c   1.000
_cell.angle_alpha   90.00
_cell.angle_beta   90.00
_cell.angle_gamma   90.00
#
_symmetry.space_group_name_H-M   'P 1'
#
loop_
_entity.id
_entity.type
_entity.pdbx_description
1 polymer ?
#
loop_
_entity_poly.entity_id
_entity_poly.type
_entity_poly.pdbx_seq_one_letter_code
_entity_poly.pdbx_strand_id
1 'polypeptide(L)'
;MSHIPTTTRMVTSLILMVAGAVGCRNAGPAAPQKKPAGLGAGFRFSVYGPRLNPGPRYWARVGQEMAARFPGATPEAIWIVGRVKGDGTQLSFPVPTDDPLIAGSEEDANEATLALFDELGFRVWLQVEPVNAPVEKLIHLMLDRYARHPCVVGVGVDVEWYRSHTPDEGQAVSDAEATAWLAAARAHNPAYRLFLKHWLVEKMPPTVRDGLLFVDDSQIFPSMDAMLTDFAAWAKAFAPAPVAFQFGYPSDRPWWSKLDDAPARIGKGILGVAPNTEALFWVDFTVLEVFPPAIQPPASKPATPVAGT
;
A
#
# COMPACT_ATOMS: atom_id res chain seq x y z
N MET A 1 82.31 -3.58 26.99
CA MET A 1 82.19 -2.28 27.68
C MET A 1 82.32 -1.20 26.65
N SER A 2 81.22 -0.61 26.25
CA SER A 2 81.26 0.62 25.43
C SER A 2 79.85 1.21 25.43
N HIS A 3 79.71 2.34 26.08
CA HIS A 3 78.48 3.12 26.22
C HIS A 3 78.24 3.91 24.92
N ILE A 4 77.00 3.89 24.42
CA ILE A 4 76.50 4.78 23.34
C ILE A 4 75.42 5.67 23.94
N PRO A 5 75.48 6.98 23.85
CA PRO A 5 74.45 7.85 24.44
C PRO A 5 73.27 8.06 23.47
N THR A 6 72.10 7.99 24.05
CA THR A 6 70.80 8.22 23.39
C THR A 6 70.53 9.72 23.24
N THR A 7 70.47 10.21 22.01
CA THR A 7 70.10 11.60 21.69
C THR A 7 68.56 11.67 21.48
N THR A 8 67.87 12.33 22.40
CA THR A 8 66.44 12.65 22.27
C THR A 8 66.28 13.85 21.32
N ARG A 9 65.65 13.64 20.16
CA ARG A 9 65.19 14.73 19.29
C ARG A 9 63.76 15.14 19.67
N MET A 10 63.60 16.34 20.18
CA MET A 10 62.31 17.06 20.33
C MET A 10 61.81 17.44 18.93
N VAL A 11 60.66 16.90 18.51
CA VAL A 11 59.93 17.36 17.32
C VAL A 11 58.85 18.29 17.80
N THR A 12 59.00 19.57 17.52
CA THR A 12 57.99 20.61 17.80
C THR A 12 56.97 20.57 16.67
N SER A 13 55.77 20.04 16.94
CA SER A 13 54.66 20.05 15.99
C SER A 13 53.95 21.40 16.06
N LEU A 14 54.03 22.15 14.98
CA LEU A 14 53.30 23.36 14.73
C LEU A 14 51.86 23.01 14.32
N ILE A 15 50.87 23.18 15.21
CA ILE A 15 49.45 22.98 14.90
C ILE A 15 48.93 24.24 14.23
N LEU A 16 48.71 24.18 12.92
CA LEU A 16 48.04 25.22 12.13
C LEU A 16 46.50 25.07 12.36
N MET A 17 45.90 25.93 13.16
CA MET A 17 44.43 26.01 13.26
C MET A 17 43.88 26.68 12.00
N VAL A 18 43.29 25.92 11.12
CA VAL A 18 42.43 26.44 10.06
C VAL A 18 41.01 26.61 10.64
N ALA A 19 40.63 27.86 10.91
CA ALA A 19 39.25 28.21 11.27
C ALA A 19 38.36 28.05 10.04
N GLY A 20 37.73 26.90 9.91
CA GLY A 20 36.68 26.66 8.91
C GLY A 20 35.39 27.35 9.37
N ALA A 21 34.98 28.40 8.68
CA ALA A 21 33.64 29.00 8.87
C ALA A 21 32.59 28.00 8.43
N VAL A 22 31.91 27.36 9.39
CA VAL A 22 30.70 26.56 9.15
C VAL A 22 29.59 27.55 8.79
N GLY A 23 29.37 27.73 7.49
CA GLY A 23 28.21 28.47 6.99
C GLY A 23 26.93 27.71 7.36
N CYS A 24 26.17 28.24 8.32
CA CYS A 24 24.78 27.82 8.53
C CYS A 24 24.02 28.07 7.23
N ARG A 25 23.77 27.00 6.46
CA ARG A 25 22.77 27.02 5.39
C ARG A 25 21.42 27.16 6.10
N ASN A 26 20.82 28.34 6.05
CA ASN A 26 19.43 28.53 6.38
C ASN A 26 18.61 27.55 5.53
N ALA A 27 18.04 26.55 6.15
CA ALA A 27 16.99 25.76 5.55
C ALA A 27 15.86 26.74 5.23
N GLY A 28 15.58 26.94 3.95
CA GLY A 28 14.45 27.74 3.52
C GLY A 28 13.15 27.18 4.12
N PRO A 29 12.07 28.00 4.23
CA PRO A 29 10.82 27.55 4.79
C PRO A 29 10.37 26.28 4.04
N ALA A 30 10.09 25.22 4.81
CA ALA A 30 9.52 23.99 4.28
C ALA A 30 8.29 24.34 3.44
N ALA A 31 8.21 23.81 2.22
CA ALA A 31 7.04 24.00 1.38
C ALA A 31 5.79 23.61 2.16
N PRO A 32 4.66 24.33 2.02
CA PRO A 32 3.45 24.04 2.76
C PRO A 32 3.03 22.60 2.46
N GLN A 33 3.03 21.76 3.48
CA GLN A 33 2.54 20.40 3.38
C GLN A 33 1.09 20.47 2.93
N LYS A 34 0.78 19.91 1.76
CA LYS A 34 -0.57 19.79 1.25
C LYS A 34 -1.38 19.06 2.33
N LYS A 35 -2.47 19.69 2.82
CA LYS A 35 -3.36 19.09 3.82
C LYS A 35 -3.63 17.63 3.42
N PRO A 36 -3.48 16.65 4.33
CA PRO A 36 -3.72 15.26 3.99
C PRO A 36 -5.10 15.14 3.32
N ALA A 37 -5.19 14.37 2.25
CA ALA A 37 -6.48 13.97 1.72
C ALA A 37 -7.25 13.36 2.88
N GLY A 38 -8.53 13.73 3.10
CA GLY A 38 -9.32 13.20 4.21
C GLY A 38 -9.26 11.67 4.29
N LEU A 39 -9.63 11.10 5.44
CA LEU A 39 -9.56 9.66 5.68
C LEU A 39 -10.11 8.85 4.50
N GLY A 40 -9.39 7.83 4.07
CA GLY A 40 -9.85 6.80 3.17
C GLY A 40 -10.33 5.58 3.95
N ALA A 41 -11.41 4.95 3.49
CA ALA A 41 -11.82 3.68 4.06
C ALA A 41 -12.44 2.78 2.98
N GLY A 42 -12.05 1.53 2.97
CA GLY A 42 -12.51 0.60 1.96
C GLY A 42 -11.90 -0.78 2.11
N PHE A 43 -11.30 -1.30 1.06
CA PHE A 43 -10.88 -2.69 1.02
C PHE A 43 -9.59 -2.88 0.21
N ARG A 44 -8.93 -4.01 0.43
CA ARG A 44 -7.91 -4.56 -0.46
C ARG A 44 -8.53 -5.66 -1.31
N PHE A 45 -8.30 -5.60 -2.62
CA PHE A 45 -8.69 -6.65 -3.58
C PHE A 45 -7.47 -7.36 -4.14
N SER A 46 -7.54 -8.70 -4.20
CA SER A 46 -6.60 -9.55 -4.88
C SER A 46 -7.30 -10.72 -5.60
N VAL A 47 -6.56 -11.40 -6.47
CA VAL A 47 -7.02 -12.66 -7.05
C VAL A 47 -6.99 -13.83 -6.06
N TYR A 48 -6.36 -13.64 -4.91
CA TYR A 48 -6.29 -14.63 -3.82
C TYR A 48 -7.51 -14.56 -2.89
N GLY A 49 -8.36 -13.54 -3.04
CA GLY A 49 -9.53 -13.26 -2.21
C GLY A 49 -10.65 -14.28 -2.36
N PRO A 50 -11.91 -13.86 -2.39
CA PRO A 50 -13.02 -14.79 -2.38
C PRO A 50 -13.00 -15.70 -3.61
N ARG A 51 -13.34 -16.99 -3.44
CA ARG A 51 -13.36 -17.98 -4.52
C ARG A 51 -14.18 -17.56 -5.74
N LEU A 52 -15.21 -16.76 -5.52
CA LEU A 52 -16.04 -16.16 -6.56
C LEU A 52 -15.89 -14.65 -6.46
N ASN A 53 -15.39 -13.99 -7.51
CA ASN A 53 -15.41 -12.53 -7.62
C ASN A 53 -16.84 -12.08 -7.95
N PRO A 54 -17.52 -11.36 -7.04
CA PRO A 54 -18.90 -10.93 -7.27
C PRO A 54 -19.04 -9.78 -8.27
N GLY A 55 -17.94 -9.26 -8.78
CA GLY A 55 -17.89 -8.23 -9.83
C GLY A 55 -17.88 -6.78 -9.33
N PRO A 56 -17.75 -5.82 -10.27
CA PRO A 56 -17.48 -4.41 -9.96
C PRO A 56 -18.48 -3.75 -9.01
N ARG A 57 -19.79 -4.01 -9.19
CA ARG A 57 -20.84 -3.41 -8.35
C ARG A 57 -20.76 -3.87 -6.89
N TYR A 58 -20.36 -5.10 -6.66
CA TYR A 58 -20.14 -5.60 -5.31
C TYR A 58 -19.01 -4.84 -4.62
N TRP A 59 -17.87 -4.71 -5.29
CA TRP A 59 -16.71 -4.01 -4.74
C TRP A 59 -17.01 -2.52 -4.50
N ALA A 60 -17.75 -1.88 -5.41
CA ALA A 60 -18.21 -0.51 -5.21
C ALA A 60 -19.05 -0.37 -3.94
N ARG A 61 -20.02 -1.29 -3.74
CA ARG A 61 -20.84 -1.30 -2.52
C ARG A 61 -19.99 -1.52 -1.26
N VAL A 62 -19.05 -2.47 -1.27
CA VAL A 62 -18.14 -2.72 -0.13
C VAL A 62 -17.38 -1.46 0.24
N GLY A 63 -16.78 -0.78 -0.72
CA GLY A 63 -16.02 0.46 -0.45
C GLY A 63 -16.92 1.57 0.11
N GLN A 64 -18.11 1.76 -0.44
CA GLN A 64 -19.09 2.75 0.05
C GLN A 64 -19.57 2.41 1.47
N GLU A 65 -19.92 1.14 1.74
CA GLU A 65 -20.35 0.70 3.07
C GLU A 65 -19.22 0.82 4.11
N MET A 66 -17.97 0.54 3.72
CA MET A 66 -16.83 0.71 4.60
C MET A 66 -16.60 2.20 4.92
N ALA A 67 -16.60 3.08 3.91
CA ALA A 67 -16.43 4.52 4.09
C ALA A 67 -17.55 5.13 4.95
N ALA A 68 -18.79 4.67 4.78
CA ALA A 68 -19.95 5.16 5.55
C ALA A 68 -19.83 4.94 7.07
N ARG A 69 -18.95 4.05 7.52
CA ARG A 69 -18.67 3.81 8.95
C ARG A 69 -17.83 4.91 9.59
N PHE A 70 -17.21 5.77 8.78
CA PHE A 70 -16.29 6.80 9.23
C PHE A 70 -16.72 8.16 8.64
N PRO A 71 -17.27 9.09 9.44
CA PRO A 71 -17.77 10.36 8.95
C PRO A 71 -16.76 11.14 8.13
N GLY A 72 -17.13 11.48 6.90
CA GLY A 72 -16.27 12.23 5.98
C GLY A 72 -15.20 11.40 5.26
N ALA A 73 -15.16 10.08 5.44
CA ALA A 73 -14.24 9.23 4.71
C ALA A 73 -14.64 9.09 3.23
N THR A 74 -13.63 8.99 2.37
CA THR A 74 -13.78 8.69 0.95
C THR A 74 -13.67 7.18 0.73
N PRO A 75 -14.51 6.56 -0.11
CA PRO A 75 -14.32 5.18 -0.52
C PRO A 75 -12.94 4.99 -1.17
N GLU A 76 -12.17 4.03 -0.66
CA GLU A 76 -10.79 3.82 -1.13
C GLU A 76 -10.49 2.34 -1.28
N ALA A 77 -9.69 2.00 -2.30
CA ALA A 77 -9.32 0.61 -2.56
C ALA A 77 -7.82 0.47 -2.83
N ILE A 78 -7.24 -0.60 -2.30
CA ILE A 78 -6.01 -1.18 -2.83
C ILE A 78 -6.44 -2.25 -3.83
N TRP A 79 -6.02 -2.11 -5.09
CA TRP A 79 -6.38 -3.00 -6.18
C TRP A 79 -5.13 -3.65 -6.74
N ILE A 80 -4.93 -4.96 -6.44
CA ILE A 80 -3.76 -5.70 -6.89
C ILE A 80 -3.95 -6.04 -8.36
N VAL A 81 -3.11 -5.45 -9.22
CA VAL A 81 -3.10 -5.66 -10.67
C VAL A 81 -1.93 -6.53 -11.15
N GLY A 82 -0.94 -6.75 -10.28
CA GLY A 82 0.21 -7.61 -10.57
C GLY A 82 0.47 -8.56 -9.42
N ARG A 83 0.45 -9.86 -9.70
CA ARG A 83 0.65 -10.94 -8.74
C ARG A 83 1.92 -11.73 -9.01
N VAL A 84 2.44 -12.40 -8.02
CA VAL A 84 3.57 -13.34 -8.15
C VAL A 84 3.30 -14.37 -9.25
N LYS A 85 4.28 -14.56 -10.14
CA LYS A 85 4.32 -15.64 -11.13
C LYS A 85 5.76 -16.11 -11.37
N GLY A 86 6.13 -17.25 -10.81
CA GLY A 86 7.51 -17.72 -10.87
C GLY A 86 8.49 -16.68 -10.30
N ASP A 87 9.49 -16.32 -11.08
CA ASP A 87 10.51 -15.33 -10.68
C ASP A 87 10.09 -13.86 -10.88
N GLY A 88 8.87 -13.61 -11.33
CA GLY A 88 8.42 -12.27 -11.71
C GLY A 88 6.94 -12.03 -11.42
N THR A 89 6.34 -11.15 -12.23
CA THR A 89 4.99 -10.63 -12.02
C THR A 89 4.07 -10.96 -13.20
N GLN A 90 2.87 -11.46 -12.91
CA GLN A 90 1.75 -11.55 -13.84
C GLN A 90 0.84 -10.34 -13.67
N LEU A 91 0.76 -9.48 -14.67
CA LEU A 91 -0.20 -8.38 -14.73
C LEU A 91 -1.56 -8.89 -15.21
N SER A 92 -2.65 -8.40 -14.61
CA SER A 92 -4.03 -8.79 -14.93
C SER A 92 -4.62 -8.00 -16.11
N PHE A 93 -3.76 -7.56 -17.03
CA PHE A 93 -4.11 -6.85 -18.27
C PHE A 93 -3.06 -7.11 -19.35
N PRO A 94 -3.38 -6.87 -20.65
CA PRO A 94 -2.43 -7.01 -21.74
C PRO A 94 -1.29 -5.97 -21.65
N VAL A 95 -0.05 -6.42 -21.80
CA VAL A 95 1.14 -5.54 -21.81
C VAL A 95 2.05 -5.86 -22.99
N PRO A 96 2.56 -4.84 -23.69
CA PRO A 96 3.57 -5.01 -24.72
C PRO A 96 4.96 -5.06 -24.07
N THR A 97 5.39 -6.26 -23.64
CA THR A 97 6.72 -6.43 -23.01
C THR A 97 7.38 -7.70 -23.47
N ASP A 98 8.70 -7.66 -23.67
CA ASP A 98 9.59 -8.79 -23.91
C ASP A 98 10.39 -9.20 -22.65
N ASP A 99 10.12 -8.55 -21.52
CA ASP A 99 10.79 -8.84 -20.25
C ASP A 99 10.36 -10.20 -19.72
N PRO A 100 11.30 -11.16 -19.55
CA PRO A 100 10.96 -12.51 -19.11
C PRO A 100 10.38 -12.58 -17.69
N LEU A 101 10.55 -11.53 -16.89
CA LEU A 101 10.04 -11.42 -15.53
C LEU A 101 8.64 -10.78 -15.47
N ILE A 102 8.10 -10.32 -16.60
CA ILE A 102 6.78 -9.66 -16.65
C ILE A 102 5.91 -10.36 -17.69
N ALA A 103 4.76 -10.85 -17.26
CA ALA A 103 3.77 -11.40 -18.15
C ALA A 103 2.47 -10.58 -18.08
N GLY A 104 1.81 -10.40 -19.23
CA GLY A 104 0.45 -9.87 -19.31
C GLY A 104 -0.61 -10.96 -19.33
N SER A 105 -1.86 -10.58 -19.11
CA SER A 105 -3.05 -11.40 -19.38
C SER A 105 -3.57 -11.07 -20.79
N GLU A 106 -4.39 -11.98 -21.35
CA GLU A 106 -5.03 -11.75 -22.65
C GLU A 106 -6.12 -10.66 -22.55
N GLU A 107 -6.85 -10.65 -21.44
CA GLU A 107 -7.93 -9.71 -21.15
C GLU A 107 -7.56 -8.75 -20.03
N ASP A 108 -8.21 -7.58 -20.03
CA ASP A 108 -8.12 -6.59 -18.96
C ASP A 108 -9.19 -6.86 -17.90
N ALA A 109 -8.76 -7.37 -16.75
CA ALA A 109 -9.65 -7.69 -15.65
C ALA A 109 -10.05 -6.45 -14.80
N ASN A 110 -9.47 -5.28 -15.05
CA ASN A 110 -9.57 -4.12 -14.15
C ASN A 110 -10.45 -3.02 -14.71
N GLU A 111 -10.48 -2.85 -16.03
CA GLU A 111 -11.09 -1.71 -16.73
C GLU A 111 -12.53 -1.41 -16.27
N ALA A 112 -13.40 -2.43 -16.27
CA ALA A 112 -14.81 -2.24 -15.90
C ALA A 112 -14.99 -1.78 -14.43
N THR A 113 -14.08 -2.19 -13.55
CA THR A 113 -14.10 -1.80 -12.14
C THR A 113 -13.59 -0.38 -11.96
N LEU A 114 -12.47 -0.03 -12.61
CA LEU A 114 -11.91 1.32 -12.53
C LEU A 114 -12.85 2.36 -13.12
N ALA A 115 -13.50 2.07 -14.25
CA ALA A 115 -14.50 2.96 -14.84
C ALA A 115 -15.69 3.23 -13.88
N LEU A 116 -16.18 2.19 -13.19
CA LEU A 116 -17.21 2.36 -12.18
C LEU A 116 -16.71 3.16 -10.96
N PHE A 117 -15.45 2.97 -10.57
CA PHE A 117 -14.86 3.71 -9.45
C PHE A 117 -14.65 5.19 -9.79
N ASP A 118 -14.35 5.53 -11.05
CA ASP A 118 -14.33 6.91 -11.53
C ASP A 118 -15.69 7.59 -11.31
N GLU A 119 -16.78 6.94 -11.75
CA GLU A 119 -18.15 7.47 -11.60
C GLU A 119 -18.56 7.68 -10.14
N LEU A 120 -18.06 6.82 -9.24
CA LEU A 120 -18.43 6.81 -7.82
C LEU A 120 -17.47 7.61 -6.92
N GLY A 121 -16.43 8.23 -7.49
CA GLY A 121 -15.49 9.08 -6.74
C GLY A 121 -14.59 8.32 -5.77
N PHE A 122 -14.22 7.09 -6.10
CA PHE A 122 -13.25 6.32 -5.34
C PHE A 122 -11.84 6.91 -5.43
N ARG A 123 -11.00 6.52 -4.48
CA ARG A 123 -9.54 6.59 -4.57
C ARG A 123 -8.99 5.17 -4.71
N VAL A 124 -8.14 4.94 -5.70
CA VAL A 124 -7.59 3.60 -6.00
C VAL A 124 -6.07 3.64 -6.03
N TRP A 125 -5.47 2.74 -5.29
CA TRP A 125 -4.06 2.42 -5.37
C TRP A 125 -3.87 1.13 -6.19
N LEU A 126 -3.08 1.20 -7.25
CA LEU A 126 -2.74 0.02 -8.05
C LEU A 126 -1.51 -0.67 -7.46
N GLN A 127 -1.65 -1.92 -7.02
CA GLN A 127 -0.56 -2.65 -6.35
C GLN A 127 0.02 -3.74 -7.22
N VAL A 128 1.34 -3.95 -7.07
CA VAL A 128 2.08 -5.09 -7.64
C VAL A 128 2.87 -5.84 -6.57
N GLU A 129 3.04 -7.15 -6.83
CA GLU A 129 3.93 -8.08 -6.14
C GLU A 129 5.11 -8.35 -7.09
N PRO A 130 6.28 -7.70 -6.88
CA PRO A 130 7.30 -7.62 -7.93
C PRO A 130 8.14 -8.87 -8.10
N VAL A 131 8.40 -9.63 -7.04
CA VAL A 131 9.45 -10.66 -6.98
C VAL A 131 10.77 -10.07 -7.53
N ASN A 132 11.29 -10.55 -8.64
CA ASN A 132 12.49 -10.01 -9.29
C ASN A 132 12.20 -9.10 -10.48
N ALA A 133 10.92 -8.86 -10.81
CA ALA A 133 10.55 -7.94 -11.89
C ALA A 133 10.97 -6.50 -11.55
N PRO A 134 11.48 -5.73 -12.52
CA PRO A 134 11.87 -4.34 -12.30
C PRO A 134 10.67 -3.46 -11.91
N VAL A 135 10.66 -2.96 -10.68
CA VAL A 135 9.52 -2.22 -10.11
C VAL A 135 9.19 -0.97 -10.91
N GLU A 136 10.19 -0.20 -11.34
CA GLU A 136 9.97 0.99 -12.18
C GLU A 136 9.25 0.64 -13.48
N LYS A 137 9.65 -0.47 -14.13
CA LYS A 137 8.99 -0.96 -15.35
C LYS A 137 7.54 -1.38 -15.08
N LEU A 138 7.27 -2.05 -13.97
CA LEU A 138 5.92 -2.39 -13.55
C LEU A 138 5.06 -1.14 -13.33
N ILE A 139 5.60 -0.11 -12.67
CA ILE A 139 4.92 1.17 -12.45
C ILE A 139 4.56 1.84 -13.80
N HIS A 140 5.51 1.90 -14.74
CA HIS A 140 5.23 2.46 -16.06
C HIS A 140 4.14 1.67 -16.79
N LEU A 141 4.23 0.34 -16.85
CA LEU A 141 3.21 -0.50 -17.52
C LEU A 141 1.81 -0.31 -16.94
N MET A 142 1.68 -0.23 -15.60
CA MET A 142 0.40 0.04 -14.95
C MET A 142 -0.13 1.42 -15.28
N LEU A 143 0.70 2.44 -15.21
CA LEU A 143 0.25 3.83 -15.36
C LEU A 143 0.09 4.22 -16.83
N ASP A 144 0.84 3.66 -17.79
CA ASP A 144 0.56 3.77 -19.22
C ASP A 144 -0.87 3.30 -19.54
N ARG A 145 -1.33 2.27 -18.82
CA ARG A 145 -2.67 1.72 -19.00
C ARG A 145 -3.75 2.50 -18.26
N TYR A 146 -3.53 2.83 -16.98
CA TYR A 146 -4.59 3.26 -16.07
C TYR A 146 -4.50 4.72 -15.58
N ALA A 147 -3.46 5.49 -15.92
CA ALA A 147 -3.38 6.89 -15.50
C ALA A 147 -4.53 7.79 -16.04
N ARG A 148 -5.28 7.31 -17.03
CA ARG A 148 -6.48 8.00 -17.55
C ARG A 148 -7.67 7.95 -16.58
N HIS A 149 -7.67 7.04 -15.58
CA HIS A 149 -8.73 6.92 -14.58
C HIS A 149 -8.53 7.95 -13.47
N PRO A 150 -9.46 8.92 -13.30
CA PRO A 150 -9.36 9.90 -12.22
C PRO A 150 -9.35 9.30 -10.82
N CYS A 151 -9.91 8.10 -10.64
CA CYS A 151 -9.89 7.40 -9.36
C CYS A 151 -8.49 6.94 -8.95
N VAL A 152 -7.55 6.75 -9.87
CA VAL A 152 -6.18 6.32 -9.56
C VAL A 152 -5.43 7.44 -8.86
N VAL A 153 -4.98 7.21 -7.61
CA VAL A 153 -4.27 8.19 -6.79
C VAL A 153 -2.78 7.87 -6.61
N GLY A 154 -2.37 6.69 -7.03
CA GLY A 154 -0.98 6.26 -6.93
C GLY A 154 -0.81 4.76 -7.15
N VAL A 155 0.40 4.31 -6.86
CA VAL A 155 0.82 2.91 -7.01
C VAL A 155 1.30 2.34 -5.69
N GLY A 156 1.29 1.03 -5.57
CA GLY A 156 1.76 0.31 -4.41
C GLY A 156 2.71 -0.82 -4.76
N VAL A 157 3.72 -0.99 -3.93
CA VAL A 157 4.65 -2.11 -4.00
C VAL A 157 4.48 -2.97 -2.74
N ASP A 158 4.21 -4.23 -2.98
CA ASP A 158 4.19 -5.23 -1.93
C ASP A 158 5.62 -5.66 -1.61
N VAL A 159 6.17 -5.10 -0.53
CA VAL A 159 7.57 -5.31 -0.14
C VAL A 159 7.82 -6.72 0.38
N GLU A 160 6.77 -7.42 0.85
CA GLU A 160 6.86 -8.83 1.22
C GLU A 160 7.43 -9.68 0.08
N TRP A 161 7.06 -9.34 -1.16
CA TRP A 161 7.48 -10.03 -2.37
C TRP A 161 8.63 -9.33 -3.10
N TYR A 162 9.23 -8.28 -2.52
CA TYR A 162 10.32 -7.60 -3.18
C TYR A 162 11.61 -8.41 -3.10
N ARG A 163 12.09 -8.89 -4.26
CA ARG A 163 13.25 -9.78 -4.42
C ARG A 163 13.16 -11.04 -3.54
N SER A 164 11.96 -11.56 -3.39
CA SER A 164 11.67 -12.75 -2.58
C SER A 164 10.58 -13.60 -3.21
N HIS A 165 10.62 -14.89 -2.91
CA HIS A 165 9.57 -15.87 -3.26
C HIS A 165 8.70 -16.23 -2.06
N THR A 166 9.03 -15.71 -0.88
CA THR A 166 8.27 -15.90 0.35
C THR A 166 7.98 -14.56 1.01
N PRO A 167 6.78 -14.35 1.56
CA PRO A 167 6.40 -13.06 2.14
C PRO A 167 7.35 -12.57 3.24
N ASP A 168 7.83 -13.50 4.07
CA ASP A 168 8.67 -13.17 5.24
C ASP A 168 10.08 -12.68 4.86
N GLU A 169 10.53 -12.93 3.63
CA GLU A 169 11.91 -12.71 3.20
C GLU A 169 12.08 -11.50 2.28
N GLY A 170 11.03 -10.76 1.99
CA GLY A 170 11.10 -9.56 1.16
C GLY A 170 12.27 -8.65 1.57
N GLN A 171 13.05 -8.18 0.58
CA GLN A 171 14.21 -7.33 0.85
C GLN A 171 13.78 -5.93 1.26
N ALA A 172 14.58 -5.31 2.15
CA ALA A 172 14.36 -3.92 2.55
C ALA A 172 14.51 -2.97 1.35
N VAL A 173 13.62 -1.99 1.27
CA VAL A 173 13.64 -0.93 0.27
C VAL A 173 14.57 0.18 0.73
N SER A 174 15.55 0.55 -0.10
CA SER A 174 16.42 1.69 0.15
C SER A 174 15.72 3.03 -0.17
N ASP A 175 16.26 4.12 0.38
CA ASP A 175 15.81 5.48 0.05
C ASP A 175 15.94 5.79 -1.45
N ALA A 176 16.99 5.28 -2.10
CA ALA A 176 17.20 5.45 -3.54
C ALA A 176 16.11 4.75 -4.37
N GLU A 177 15.76 3.51 -4.03
CA GLU A 177 14.70 2.75 -4.69
C GLU A 177 13.34 3.41 -4.49
N ALA A 178 12.98 3.77 -3.27
CA ALA A 178 11.72 4.46 -2.98
C ALA A 178 11.59 5.79 -3.75
N THR A 179 12.70 6.54 -3.86
CA THR A 179 12.75 7.80 -4.63
C THR A 179 12.57 7.55 -6.13
N ALA A 180 13.25 6.54 -6.68
CA ALA A 180 13.14 6.18 -8.10
C ALA A 180 11.72 5.71 -8.45
N TRP A 181 11.11 4.85 -7.62
CA TRP A 181 9.76 4.36 -7.83
C TRP A 181 8.70 5.47 -7.74
N LEU A 182 8.84 6.38 -6.77
CA LEU A 182 7.97 7.55 -6.68
C LEU A 182 8.15 8.48 -7.89
N ALA A 183 9.38 8.68 -8.37
CA ALA A 183 9.65 9.47 -9.56
C ALA A 183 9.03 8.84 -10.81
N ALA A 184 9.10 7.50 -10.97
CA ALA A 184 8.44 6.77 -12.05
C ALA A 184 6.92 6.99 -12.04
N ALA A 185 6.28 6.92 -10.86
CA ALA A 185 4.85 7.22 -10.73
C ALA A 185 4.53 8.68 -11.09
N ARG A 186 5.31 9.63 -10.59
CA ARG A 186 5.13 11.07 -10.81
C ARG A 186 5.41 11.51 -12.25
N ALA A 187 6.12 10.72 -13.03
CA ALA A 187 6.31 10.96 -14.47
C ALA A 187 4.96 10.89 -15.24
N HIS A 188 3.99 10.11 -14.76
CA HIS A 188 2.65 10.04 -15.35
C HIS A 188 1.70 11.13 -14.79
N ASN A 189 1.78 11.39 -13.50
CA ASN A 189 1.01 12.47 -12.86
C ASN A 189 1.77 12.96 -11.61
N PRO A 190 2.15 14.25 -11.54
CA PRO A 190 2.88 14.82 -10.41
C PRO A 190 2.18 14.67 -9.05
N ALA A 191 0.86 14.42 -9.05
CA ALA A 191 0.08 14.21 -7.84
C ALA A 191 0.13 12.76 -7.33
N TYR A 192 0.63 11.81 -8.12
CA TYR A 192 0.69 10.41 -7.71
C TYR A 192 1.66 10.20 -6.56
N ARG A 193 1.28 9.25 -5.73
CA ARG A 193 2.02 8.83 -4.56
C ARG A 193 2.39 7.35 -4.67
N LEU A 194 3.27 6.92 -3.80
CA LEU A 194 3.70 5.53 -3.70
C LEU A 194 3.32 5.00 -2.31
N PHE A 195 2.70 3.83 -2.22
CA PHE A 195 2.68 3.12 -0.96
C PHE A 195 3.67 1.94 -0.97
N LEU A 196 4.18 1.62 0.21
CA LEU A 196 4.98 0.45 0.49
C LEU A 196 4.29 -0.37 1.57
N LYS A 197 4.11 -1.67 1.34
CA LYS A 197 3.38 -2.57 2.23
C LYS A 197 4.30 -3.64 2.81
N HIS A 198 4.33 -3.74 4.13
CA HIS A 198 4.94 -4.81 4.92
C HIS A 198 4.57 -4.62 6.40
N TRP A 199 4.75 -5.65 7.24
CA TRP A 199 4.55 -5.57 8.70
C TRP A 199 5.84 -5.26 9.49
N LEU A 200 7.01 -5.23 8.85
CA LEU A 200 8.31 -4.94 9.48
C LEU A 200 8.81 -3.56 9.09
N VAL A 201 9.04 -2.68 10.08
CA VAL A 201 9.52 -1.31 9.88
C VAL A 201 10.88 -1.27 9.17
N GLU A 202 11.76 -2.21 9.46
CA GLU A 202 13.11 -2.30 8.87
C GLU A 202 13.11 -2.67 7.38
N LYS A 203 11.97 -3.07 6.83
CA LYS A 203 11.81 -3.30 5.38
C LYS A 203 11.50 -2.01 4.62
N MET A 204 11.16 -0.94 5.32
CA MET A 204 10.83 0.35 4.73
C MET A 204 12.07 1.23 4.54
N PRO A 205 12.05 2.21 3.60
CA PRO A 205 13.17 3.12 3.39
C PRO A 205 13.52 3.86 4.68
N PRO A 206 14.82 4.00 5.01
CA PRO A 206 15.25 4.53 6.31
C PRO A 206 14.80 5.98 6.58
N THR A 207 14.86 6.87 5.55
CA THR A 207 14.65 8.31 5.77
C THR A 207 13.63 8.96 4.83
N VAL A 208 13.43 8.45 3.63
CA VAL A 208 12.47 9.01 2.66
C VAL A 208 11.04 8.82 3.17
N ARG A 209 10.28 9.93 3.23
CA ARG A 209 8.89 9.97 3.73
C ARG A 209 7.94 10.73 2.79
N ASP A 210 8.45 11.78 2.11
CA ASP A 210 7.60 12.61 1.25
C ASP A 210 7.02 11.83 0.07
N GLY A 211 5.71 11.96 -0.11
CA GLY A 211 4.99 11.25 -1.17
C GLY A 211 4.76 9.76 -0.92
N LEU A 212 5.20 9.21 0.23
CA LEU A 212 4.98 7.83 0.61
C LEU A 212 3.78 7.65 1.55
N LEU A 213 3.16 6.48 1.47
CA LEU A 213 2.20 5.93 2.42
C LEU A 213 2.73 4.57 2.88
N PHE A 214 2.82 4.34 4.18
CA PHE A 214 3.31 3.08 4.75
C PHE A 214 2.14 2.24 5.18
N VAL A 215 1.96 1.07 4.54
CA VAL A 215 0.83 0.17 4.78
C VAL A 215 1.30 -1.00 5.63
N ASP A 216 0.68 -1.15 6.79
CA ASP A 216 0.86 -2.30 7.67
C ASP A 216 -0.25 -3.32 7.42
N ASP A 217 0.15 -4.58 7.25
CA ASP A 217 -0.75 -5.72 7.07
C ASP A 217 -0.46 -6.85 8.07
N SER A 218 0.07 -6.51 9.24
CA SER A 218 0.28 -7.42 10.36
C SER A 218 -0.99 -8.21 10.69
N GLN A 219 -0.81 -9.46 11.07
CA GLN A 219 -1.89 -10.40 11.36
C GLN A 219 -1.44 -11.43 12.43
N ILE A 220 -2.34 -12.36 12.79
CA ILE A 220 -2.10 -13.41 13.81
C ILE A 220 -2.06 -12.80 15.22
N PHE A 221 -2.96 -11.87 15.48
CA PHE A 221 -3.08 -11.26 16.80
C PHE A 221 -4.02 -12.08 17.72
N PRO A 222 -3.68 -12.23 19.00
CA PRO A 222 -4.54 -12.90 19.96
C PRO A 222 -5.80 -12.09 20.32
N SER A 223 -5.80 -10.77 20.09
CA SER A 223 -6.88 -9.86 20.44
C SER A 223 -6.79 -8.54 19.69
N MET A 224 -7.88 -7.74 19.71
CA MET A 224 -7.90 -6.38 19.20
C MET A 224 -6.85 -5.48 19.89
N ASP A 225 -6.67 -5.60 21.21
CA ASP A 225 -5.71 -4.77 21.95
C ASP A 225 -4.27 -5.06 21.52
N ALA A 226 -3.93 -6.32 21.24
CA ALA A 226 -2.61 -6.69 20.72
C ALA A 226 -2.39 -6.07 19.33
N MET A 227 -3.37 -6.15 18.44
CA MET A 227 -3.32 -5.52 17.11
C MET A 227 -3.17 -4.00 17.23
N LEU A 228 -3.96 -3.34 18.07
CA LEU A 228 -3.89 -1.89 18.26
C LEU A 228 -2.53 -1.45 18.83
N THR A 229 -1.90 -2.26 19.67
CA THR A 229 -0.56 -1.99 20.20
C THR A 229 0.49 -2.03 19.08
N ASP A 230 0.42 -3.02 18.21
CA ASP A 230 1.32 -3.17 17.07
C ASP A 230 1.14 -2.03 16.05
N PHE A 231 -0.09 -1.75 15.66
CA PHE A 231 -0.42 -0.66 14.74
C PHE A 231 -0.05 0.72 15.28
N ALA A 232 -0.13 0.93 16.59
CA ALA A 232 0.36 2.16 17.22
C ALA A 232 1.88 2.29 17.13
N ALA A 233 2.62 1.18 17.24
CA ALA A 233 4.07 1.17 17.07
C ALA A 233 4.47 1.49 15.63
N TRP A 234 3.78 0.90 14.64
CA TRP A 234 3.95 1.25 13.22
C TRP A 234 3.70 2.73 12.95
N ALA A 235 2.55 3.25 13.37
CA ALA A 235 2.20 4.65 13.21
C ALA A 235 3.24 5.59 13.80
N LYS A 236 3.74 5.26 15.00
CA LYS A 236 4.80 6.01 15.68
C LYS A 236 6.12 6.00 14.91
N ALA A 237 6.49 4.85 14.32
CA ALA A 237 7.75 4.70 13.57
C ALA A 237 7.81 5.61 12.33
N PHE A 238 6.66 5.87 11.72
CA PHE A 238 6.58 6.69 10.51
C PHE A 238 6.10 8.12 10.74
N ALA A 239 5.64 8.49 11.94
CA ALA A 239 5.15 9.84 12.22
C ALA A 239 6.20 10.92 11.88
N PRO A 240 5.82 12.05 11.28
CA PRO A 240 4.45 12.46 10.91
C PRO A 240 3.96 11.98 9.54
N ALA A 241 4.71 11.10 8.85
CA ALA A 241 4.28 10.55 7.57
C ALA A 241 2.99 9.73 7.74
N PRO A 242 2.13 9.69 6.71
CA PRO A 242 0.88 8.95 6.77
C PRO A 242 1.11 7.45 6.74
N VAL A 243 0.23 6.75 7.46
CA VAL A 243 0.16 5.27 7.48
C VAL A 243 -1.22 4.79 7.09
N ALA A 244 -1.32 3.53 6.66
CA ALA A 244 -2.57 2.85 6.44
C ALA A 244 -2.49 1.42 6.97
N PHE A 245 -3.65 0.80 7.18
CA PHE A 245 -3.72 -0.52 7.79
C PHE A 245 -4.63 -1.44 7.00
N GLN A 246 -4.18 -2.68 6.80
CA GLN A 246 -4.98 -3.79 6.31
C GLN A 246 -5.33 -4.69 7.49
N PHE A 247 -6.61 -5.06 7.63
CA PHE A 247 -7.10 -5.87 8.74
C PHE A 247 -8.30 -6.73 8.33
N GLY A 248 -8.73 -7.61 9.24
CA GLY A 248 -9.81 -8.56 8.97
C GLY A 248 -9.33 -9.87 8.38
N TYR A 249 -8.08 -10.23 8.60
CA TYR A 249 -7.48 -11.48 8.14
C TYR A 249 -8.16 -12.72 8.78
N PRO A 250 -8.15 -13.88 8.06
CA PRO A 250 -8.71 -15.13 8.59
C PRO A 250 -8.05 -15.59 9.90
N SER A 251 -6.75 -15.33 10.08
CA SER A 251 -5.97 -15.64 11.28
C SER A 251 -6.52 -14.95 12.53
N ASP A 252 -7.09 -13.75 12.37
CA ASP A 252 -7.62 -12.92 13.45
C ASP A 252 -9.13 -13.14 13.67
N ARG A 253 -9.77 -13.93 12.82
CA ARG A 253 -11.21 -14.23 12.88
C ARG A 253 -11.70 -14.73 14.25
N PRO A 254 -10.94 -15.52 15.04
CA PRO A 254 -11.37 -15.99 16.36
C PRO A 254 -11.81 -14.89 17.32
N TRP A 255 -11.32 -13.67 17.15
CA TRP A 255 -11.70 -12.53 17.99
C TRP A 255 -12.56 -11.50 17.24
N TRP A 256 -12.21 -11.11 15.99
CA TRP A 256 -12.96 -10.06 15.31
C TRP A 256 -14.39 -10.49 14.92
N SER A 257 -14.64 -11.78 14.68
CA SER A 257 -16.00 -12.28 14.38
C SER A 257 -16.98 -12.17 15.54
N LYS A 258 -16.51 -11.87 16.75
CA LYS A 258 -17.32 -11.66 17.95
C LYS A 258 -17.70 -10.18 18.16
N LEU A 259 -17.16 -9.28 17.33
CA LEU A 259 -17.45 -7.86 17.42
C LEU A 259 -18.72 -7.52 16.62
N ASP A 260 -19.57 -6.70 17.21
CA ASP A 260 -20.65 -6.04 16.48
C ASP A 260 -20.03 -5.03 15.51
N ASP A 261 -20.31 -5.12 14.21
CA ASP A 261 -19.70 -4.30 13.17
C ASP A 261 -18.17 -4.23 13.28
N ALA A 262 -17.51 -5.38 13.11
CA ALA A 262 -16.06 -5.51 13.25
C ALA A 262 -15.26 -4.43 12.46
N PRO A 263 -15.59 -4.07 11.20
CA PRO A 263 -14.90 -3.00 10.49
C PRO A 263 -14.95 -1.65 11.20
N ALA A 264 -16.11 -1.27 11.71
CA ALA A 264 -16.26 -0.01 12.44
C ALA A 264 -15.52 -0.03 13.77
N ARG A 265 -15.62 -1.13 14.53
CA ARG A 265 -15.00 -1.26 15.87
C ARG A 265 -13.48 -1.22 15.76
N ILE A 266 -12.91 -2.00 14.85
CA ILE A 266 -11.48 -2.07 14.63
C ILE A 266 -10.96 -0.73 14.09
N GLY A 267 -11.58 -0.19 13.03
CA GLY A 267 -11.12 1.06 12.43
C GLY A 267 -11.16 2.24 13.40
N LYS A 268 -12.20 2.35 14.24
CA LYS A 268 -12.25 3.37 15.32
C LYS A 268 -11.14 3.18 16.36
N GLY A 269 -10.84 1.93 16.71
CA GLY A 269 -9.70 1.60 17.57
C GLY A 269 -8.38 2.08 16.98
N ILE A 270 -8.13 1.77 15.70
CA ILE A 270 -6.92 2.21 14.99
C ILE A 270 -6.80 3.74 14.99
N LEU A 271 -7.87 4.45 14.61
CA LEU A 271 -7.88 5.92 14.61
C LEU A 271 -7.62 6.52 16.00
N GLY A 272 -7.97 5.81 17.06
CA GLY A 272 -7.73 6.23 18.44
C GLY A 272 -6.27 6.12 18.88
N VAL A 273 -5.48 5.22 18.28
CA VAL A 273 -4.08 4.94 18.68
C VAL A 273 -3.05 5.37 17.64
N ALA A 274 -3.47 5.60 16.40
CA ALA A 274 -2.61 5.93 15.26
C ALA A 274 -3.09 7.24 14.58
N PRO A 275 -2.73 8.42 15.12
CA PRO A 275 -3.28 9.71 14.67
C PRO A 275 -2.87 10.13 13.26
N ASN A 276 -1.82 9.55 12.69
CA ASN A 276 -1.37 9.76 11.31
C ASN A 276 -1.97 8.73 10.33
N THR A 277 -3.04 8.01 10.70
CA THR A 277 -3.76 7.11 9.80
C THR A 277 -4.43 7.90 8.67
N GLU A 278 -4.12 7.54 7.44
CA GLU A 278 -4.72 8.10 6.23
C GLU A 278 -5.78 7.17 5.62
N ALA A 279 -5.61 5.84 5.73
CA ALA A 279 -6.56 4.90 5.17
C ALA A 279 -6.71 3.59 5.97
N LEU A 280 -7.89 2.97 5.83
CA LEU A 280 -8.32 1.75 6.50
C LEU A 280 -8.87 0.76 5.47
N PHE A 281 -8.29 -0.45 5.37
CA PHE A 281 -8.65 -1.44 4.37
C PHE A 281 -9.05 -2.77 5.00
N TRP A 282 -10.29 -3.21 4.75
CA TRP A 282 -10.68 -4.60 5.04
C TRP A 282 -10.14 -5.52 3.96
N VAL A 283 -9.54 -6.66 4.34
CA VAL A 283 -8.98 -7.59 3.36
C VAL A 283 -10.05 -8.43 2.68
N ASP A 284 -9.83 -8.75 1.42
CA ASP A 284 -10.76 -9.50 0.57
C ASP A 284 -10.96 -10.96 0.97
N PHE A 285 -10.04 -11.56 1.73
CA PHE A 285 -10.14 -12.94 2.19
C PHE A 285 -11.41 -13.24 2.99
N THR A 286 -11.90 -12.25 3.74
CA THR A 286 -13.07 -12.38 4.64
C THR A 286 -14.19 -11.41 4.27
N VAL A 287 -14.05 -10.70 3.17
CA VAL A 287 -14.98 -9.64 2.76
C VAL A 287 -16.42 -10.15 2.61
N LEU A 288 -16.62 -11.37 2.09
CA LEU A 288 -17.97 -11.94 1.91
C LEU A 288 -18.65 -12.27 3.24
N GLU A 289 -17.91 -12.43 4.31
CA GLU A 289 -18.46 -12.70 5.65
C GLU A 289 -19.02 -11.43 6.28
N VAL A 290 -18.35 -10.30 6.05
CA VAL A 290 -18.66 -9.00 6.67
C VAL A 290 -19.55 -8.14 5.79
N PHE A 291 -19.40 -8.27 4.47
CA PHE A 291 -20.19 -7.58 3.45
C PHE A 291 -20.82 -8.62 2.51
N PRO A 292 -21.80 -9.41 2.96
CA PRO A 292 -22.36 -10.48 2.14
C PRO A 292 -22.96 -9.90 0.85
N PRO A 293 -22.85 -10.62 -0.29
CA PRO A 293 -23.54 -10.23 -1.51
C PRO A 293 -25.05 -10.12 -1.27
N ALA A 294 -25.69 -9.13 -1.89
CA ALA A 294 -27.13 -9.05 -1.87
C ALA A 294 -27.71 -10.36 -2.46
N ILE A 295 -28.61 -11.01 -1.73
CA ILE A 295 -29.33 -12.17 -2.25
C ILE A 295 -30.16 -11.66 -3.44
N GLN A 296 -29.78 -12.01 -4.67
CA GLN A 296 -30.65 -11.76 -5.82
C GLN A 296 -31.91 -12.63 -5.61
N PRO A 297 -33.11 -12.05 -5.57
CA PRO A 297 -34.31 -12.88 -5.63
C PRO A 297 -34.22 -13.75 -6.91
N PRO A 298 -34.64 -15.03 -6.84
CA PRO A 298 -34.62 -15.90 -8.01
C PRO A 298 -35.30 -15.16 -9.16
N ALA A 299 -34.63 -15.12 -10.34
CA ALA A 299 -35.18 -14.47 -11.52
C ALA A 299 -36.62 -14.98 -11.71
N SER A 300 -37.60 -14.08 -11.69
CA SER A 300 -38.97 -14.40 -11.97
C SER A 300 -39.03 -15.15 -13.29
N LYS A 301 -39.49 -16.40 -13.29
CA LYS A 301 -39.73 -17.15 -14.51
C LYS A 301 -40.51 -16.28 -15.47
N PRO A 302 -40.12 -16.17 -16.75
CA PRO A 302 -40.93 -15.45 -17.73
C PRO A 302 -42.34 -16.06 -17.72
N ALA A 303 -43.35 -15.19 -17.61
CA ALA A 303 -44.75 -15.61 -17.67
C ALA A 303 -44.96 -16.37 -18.97
N THR A 304 -45.40 -17.63 -18.86
CA THR A 304 -45.81 -18.44 -20.00
C THR A 304 -46.92 -17.69 -20.76
N PRO A 305 -46.79 -17.47 -22.09
CA PRO A 305 -47.88 -16.83 -22.80
C PRO A 305 -49.11 -17.72 -22.70
N VAL A 306 -50.22 -17.19 -22.19
CA VAL A 306 -51.51 -17.84 -22.22
C VAL A 306 -51.92 -17.90 -23.67
N ALA A 307 -51.96 -19.14 -24.24
CA ALA A 307 -52.52 -19.37 -25.56
C ALA A 307 -53.98 -19.00 -25.52
N GLY A 308 -54.33 -17.90 -26.22
CA GLY A 308 -55.73 -17.45 -26.41
C GLY A 308 -56.38 -18.47 -27.34
N THR A 309 -57.55 -18.96 -26.90
CA THR A 309 -58.54 -19.69 -27.67
C THR A 309 -59.24 -18.74 -28.66
#